data_72f0d7b298b7445ac02bf2c2ee33e813
#
_entry.id   72f0d7b298b7445ac02bf2c2ee33e813
#
_cell.length_a   1.000
_cell.length_b   1.000
_cell.length_c   1.000
_cell.angle_alpha   90.00
_cell.angle_beta   90.00
_cell.angle_gamma   90.00
#
_symmetry.space_group_name_H-M   'P 1'
#
loop_
_entity.id
_entity.type
_entity.pdbx_description
1 polymer ?
#
loop_
_entity_poly.entity_id
_entity_poly.type
_entity_poly.pdbx_seq_one_letter_code
_entity_poly.pdbx_strand_id
1 'polypeptide(L)'
;MSKSYKTPGVYVEEIPKLPQSVADVPTAIPGFVGYTEFASSNSDQEVSDLLKEPIKIGSLLEYERCFGKAPKLALSPKGDFDHKYVLYDSIRLFYDNGGGVCYIVSIGNYSQTSFAPEAFMDGLKKLEDIDEVTLLVLPDAATCLEASDLASV
;
A
#
# COMPACT_ATOMS: atom_id res chain seq x y z
N MET A 1 -37.05 -10.75 -21.20
CA MET A 1 -38.52 -10.62 -20.94
C MET A 1 -39.08 -9.64 -21.97
N SER A 2 -40.00 -10.07 -22.81
CA SER A 2 -40.66 -9.22 -23.82
C SER A 2 -41.69 -8.32 -23.10
N LYS A 3 -41.56 -7.00 -23.23
CA LYS A 3 -42.59 -6.07 -22.74
C LYS A 3 -43.76 -6.03 -23.67
N SER A 4 -44.97 -6.36 -23.20
CA SER A 4 -46.21 -6.27 -23.96
C SER A 4 -46.79 -4.85 -23.75
N TYR A 5 -46.94 -4.09 -24.84
CA TYR A 5 -47.54 -2.76 -24.83
C TYR A 5 -49.03 -2.86 -25.16
N LYS A 6 -49.89 -2.18 -24.35
CA LYS A 6 -51.37 -2.32 -24.44
C LYS A 6 -52.05 -1.26 -25.31
N THR A 7 -51.34 -0.23 -25.74
CA THR A 7 -51.92 0.83 -26.58
C THR A 7 -51.09 1.06 -27.83
N PRO A 8 -51.72 1.34 -29.02
CA PRO A 8 -50.94 1.71 -30.19
C PRO A 8 -50.20 3.02 -29.96
N GLY A 9 -48.89 3.02 -30.22
CA GLY A 9 -48.03 4.18 -30.06
C GLY A 9 -46.62 3.88 -30.58
N VAL A 10 -45.76 4.90 -30.65
CA VAL A 10 -44.35 4.72 -30.97
C VAL A 10 -43.62 4.54 -29.65
N TYR A 11 -42.99 3.42 -29.46
CA TYR A 11 -42.21 3.08 -28.30
C TYR A 11 -40.73 3.04 -28.71
N VAL A 12 -39.90 3.81 -28.02
CA VAL A 12 -38.43 3.82 -28.19
C VAL A 12 -37.84 2.90 -27.14
N GLU A 13 -37.20 1.83 -27.58
CA GLU A 13 -36.42 0.94 -26.72
C GLU A 13 -34.93 1.15 -27.05
N GLU A 14 -34.16 1.69 -26.11
CA GLU A 14 -32.71 1.75 -26.24
C GLU A 14 -32.10 0.38 -25.92
N ILE A 15 -31.63 -0.30 -26.97
CA ILE A 15 -30.87 -1.55 -26.82
C ILE A 15 -29.39 -1.19 -26.83
N PRO A 16 -28.68 -1.32 -25.73
CA PRO A 16 -27.23 -1.10 -25.72
C PRO A 16 -26.55 -2.17 -26.59
N LYS A 17 -26.16 -1.81 -27.80
CA LYS A 17 -25.48 -2.70 -28.77
C LYS A 17 -23.99 -2.89 -28.50
N LEU A 18 -23.43 -2.09 -27.64
CA LEU A 18 -22.01 -2.21 -27.28
C LEU A 18 -21.90 -2.96 -25.97
N PRO A 19 -21.10 -4.03 -25.91
CA PRO A 19 -20.73 -4.61 -24.62
C PRO A 19 -20.03 -3.52 -23.82
N GLN A 20 -20.30 -3.44 -22.53
CA GLN A 20 -19.53 -2.61 -21.62
C GLN A 20 -18.11 -3.20 -21.55
N SER A 21 -17.27 -2.82 -22.50
CA SER A 21 -15.90 -3.30 -22.58
C SER A 21 -14.89 -2.32 -21.98
N VAL A 22 -15.37 -1.37 -21.16
CA VAL A 22 -14.49 -0.61 -20.31
C VAL A 22 -14.29 -1.43 -19.05
N ALA A 23 -13.27 -2.28 -19.08
CA ALA A 23 -12.72 -2.82 -17.85
C ALA A 23 -12.19 -1.61 -17.06
N ASP A 24 -12.62 -1.49 -15.81
CA ASP A 24 -12.07 -0.51 -14.87
C ASP A 24 -10.60 -0.91 -14.66
N VAL A 25 -9.70 -0.19 -15.33
CA VAL A 25 -8.25 -0.38 -15.14
C VAL A 25 -7.88 0.49 -13.95
N PRO A 26 -7.40 -0.08 -12.84
CA PRO A 26 -6.94 0.72 -11.72
C PRO A 26 -5.83 1.66 -12.20
N THR A 27 -6.12 2.96 -12.20
CA THR A 27 -5.22 3.98 -12.75
C THR A 27 -4.18 4.47 -11.75
N ALA A 28 -4.27 4.05 -10.50
CA ALA A 28 -3.37 4.46 -9.43
C ALA A 28 -3.13 3.30 -8.46
N ILE A 29 -2.10 2.52 -8.72
CA ILE A 29 -1.65 1.46 -7.82
C ILE A 29 -0.44 1.99 -7.04
N PRO A 30 -0.57 2.23 -5.71
CA PRO A 30 0.54 2.71 -4.91
C PRO A 30 1.51 1.60 -4.54
N GLY A 31 2.81 1.94 -4.55
CA GLY A 31 3.88 1.18 -3.93
C GLY A 31 4.31 1.87 -2.64
N PHE A 32 4.17 1.19 -1.52
CA PHE A 32 4.60 1.68 -0.22
C PHE A 32 5.95 1.09 0.16
N VAL A 33 6.87 1.94 0.61
CA VAL A 33 8.20 1.53 1.10
C VAL A 33 8.37 2.01 2.53
N GLY A 34 8.76 1.11 3.44
CA GLY A 34 8.99 1.49 4.83
C GLY A 34 9.31 0.30 5.73
N TYR A 35 9.27 0.55 7.03
CA TYR A 35 9.58 -0.42 8.06
C TYR A 35 8.33 -1.16 8.52
N THR A 36 8.47 -2.44 8.88
CA THR A 36 7.38 -3.32 9.28
C THR A 36 7.70 -4.04 10.59
N GLU A 37 6.74 -4.71 11.21
CA GLU A 37 7.02 -5.50 12.41
C GLU A 37 7.91 -6.70 12.07
N PHE A 38 7.57 -7.39 11.00
CA PHE A 38 8.33 -8.48 10.36
C PHE A 38 8.03 -8.48 8.85
N ALA A 39 8.67 -9.34 8.08
CA ALA A 39 8.41 -9.52 6.65
C ALA A 39 8.53 -11.01 6.32
N SER A 40 7.40 -11.75 6.43
CA SER A 40 7.39 -13.20 6.27
C SER A 40 6.12 -13.70 5.60
N SER A 41 6.24 -14.67 4.72
CA SER A 41 5.12 -15.31 4.03
C SER A 41 4.24 -16.15 4.97
N ASN A 42 4.81 -16.66 6.06
CA ASN A 42 4.16 -17.61 6.98
C ASN A 42 3.77 -17.02 8.35
N SER A 43 3.80 -15.71 8.53
CA SER A 43 3.62 -15.06 9.83
C SER A 43 4.63 -15.51 10.90
N ASP A 44 5.74 -16.09 10.47
CA ASP A 44 6.84 -16.49 11.33
C ASP A 44 7.83 -15.31 11.42
N GLN A 45 7.96 -14.74 12.60
CA GLN A 45 8.80 -13.56 12.83
C GLN A 45 10.30 -13.86 12.71
N GLU A 46 10.70 -15.13 12.75
CA GLU A 46 12.10 -15.55 12.64
C GLU A 46 12.56 -15.61 11.17
N VAL A 47 11.63 -15.74 10.23
CA VAL A 47 11.93 -15.84 8.80
C VAL A 47 11.58 -14.52 8.11
N SER A 48 12.57 -13.86 7.52
CA SER A 48 12.39 -12.59 6.80
C SER A 48 12.50 -12.81 5.28
N ASP A 49 11.72 -13.75 4.75
CA ASP A 49 11.73 -14.13 3.33
C ASP A 49 11.13 -13.08 2.39
N LEU A 50 10.34 -12.16 2.92
CA LEU A 50 9.74 -11.05 2.17
C LEU A 50 10.49 -9.71 2.33
N LEU A 51 11.63 -9.71 3.04
CA LEU A 51 12.41 -8.49 3.21
C LEU A 51 12.99 -8.01 1.87
N LYS A 52 12.75 -6.73 1.56
CA LYS A 52 13.14 -6.09 0.29
C LYS A 52 12.50 -6.73 -0.96
N GLU A 53 11.44 -7.50 -0.79
CA GLU A 53 10.67 -8.02 -1.92
C GLU A 53 9.33 -7.30 -2.04
N PRO A 54 8.92 -6.89 -3.25
CA PRO A 54 7.65 -6.22 -3.47
C PRO A 54 6.50 -7.23 -3.43
N ILE A 55 5.61 -7.07 -2.47
CA ILE A 55 4.46 -7.96 -2.27
C ILE A 55 3.17 -7.22 -2.59
N LYS A 56 2.40 -7.79 -3.51
CA LYS A 56 1.06 -7.31 -3.88
C LYS A 56 0.05 -7.74 -2.83
N ILE A 57 -0.69 -6.78 -2.29
CA ILE A 57 -1.75 -7.03 -1.29
C ILE A 57 -3.04 -6.33 -1.70
N GLY A 58 -4.18 -6.89 -1.31
CA GLY A 58 -5.51 -6.36 -1.59
C GLY A 58 -6.32 -5.98 -0.34
N SER A 59 -5.76 -6.19 0.86
CA SER A 59 -6.45 -5.88 2.11
C SER A 59 -5.48 -5.64 3.27
N LEU A 60 -5.97 -4.91 4.30
CA LEU A 60 -5.21 -4.73 5.53
C LEU A 60 -4.91 -6.06 6.25
N LEU A 61 -5.82 -7.05 6.15
CA LEU A 61 -5.62 -8.36 6.75
C LEU A 61 -4.44 -9.11 6.11
N GLU A 62 -4.28 -9.00 4.77
CA GLU A 62 -3.11 -9.56 4.07
C GLU A 62 -1.82 -8.87 4.50
N TYR A 63 -1.87 -7.53 4.66
CA TYR A 63 -0.73 -6.80 5.21
C TYR A 63 -0.35 -7.32 6.59
N GLU A 64 -1.30 -7.40 7.53
CA GLU A 64 -1.02 -7.84 8.90
C GLU A 64 -0.46 -9.26 8.96
N ARG A 65 -0.88 -10.13 8.05
CA ARG A 65 -0.37 -11.50 7.97
C ARG A 65 1.09 -11.55 7.52
N CYS A 66 1.48 -10.72 6.55
CA CYS A 66 2.81 -10.75 5.94
C CYS A 66 3.81 -9.84 6.65
N PHE A 67 3.34 -8.73 7.21
CA PHE A 67 4.18 -7.63 7.70
C PHE A 67 3.94 -7.24 9.16
N GLY A 68 2.92 -7.83 9.80
CA GLY A 68 2.60 -7.53 11.19
C GLY A 68 1.72 -6.30 11.37
N LYS A 69 1.77 -5.76 12.58
CA LYS A 69 0.89 -4.67 13.04
C LYS A 69 1.68 -3.39 13.32
N ALA A 70 0.94 -2.39 13.80
CA ALA A 70 1.52 -1.12 14.23
C ALA A 70 2.61 -1.31 15.29
N PRO A 71 3.65 -0.47 15.27
CA PRO A 71 4.65 -0.47 16.33
C PRO A 71 4.00 -0.17 17.68
N LYS A 72 4.51 -0.79 18.74
CA LYS A 72 4.10 -0.43 20.09
C LYS A 72 4.58 0.98 20.37
N LEU A 73 3.64 1.91 20.55
CA LEU A 73 3.97 3.30 20.88
C LEU A 73 4.71 3.34 22.22
N ALA A 74 5.97 3.75 22.16
CA ALA A 74 6.74 4.05 23.36
C ALA A 74 6.58 5.53 23.71
N LEU A 75 6.28 5.81 24.98
CA LEU A 75 6.32 7.17 25.49
C LEU A 75 7.79 7.62 25.56
N SER A 76 8.10 8.69 24.84
CA SER A 76 9.36 9.39 24.99
C SER A 76 9.50 9.92 26.44
N PRO A 77 10.73 10.07 26.97
CA PRO A 77 10.97 10.73 28.26
C PRO A 77 10.37 12.14 28.38
N LYS A 78 10.04 12.76 27.25
CA LYS A 78 9.38 14.08 27.18
C LYS A 78 7.84 14.00 27.20
N GLY A 79 7.25 12.79 27.25
CA GLY A 79 5.80 12.58 27.25
C GLY A 79 5.15 12.58 25.85
N ASP A 80 5.93 12.72 24.79
CA ASP A 80 5.46 12.62 23.42
C ASP A 80 5.52 11.15 22.95
N PHE A 81 4.61 10.78 22.04
CA PHE A 81 4.66 9.46 21.39
C PHE A 81 5.75 9.48 20.30
N ASP A 82 6.55 8.42 20.27
CA ASP A 82 7.55 8.23 19.22
C ASP A 82 6.86 7.68 17.95
N HIS A 83 6.53 8.56 17.01
CA HIS A 83 5.87 8.24 15.75
C HIS A 83 6.86 8.04 14.60
N LYS A 84 7.95 7.33 14.81
CA LYS A 84 8.94 7.10 13.75
C LYS A 84 8.39 6.27 12.60
N TYR A 85 7.66 5.21 12.92
CA TYR A 85 7.15 4.24 11.96
C TYR A 85 5.67 4.49 11.68
N VAL A 86 5.37 5.08 10.55
CA VAL A 86 4.01 5.49 10.18
C VAL A 86 3.46 4.70 8.98
N LEU A 87 4.24 3.73 8.46
CA LEU A 87 3.82 2.92 7.31
C LEU A 87 2.51 2.18 7.58
N TYR A 88 2.37 1.49 8.72
CA TYR A 88 1.15 0.77 9.06
C TYR A 88 -0.08 1.68 9.08
N ASP A 89 0.03 2.85 9.74
CA ASP A 89 -1.07 3.80 9.83
C ASP A 89 -1.44 4.38 8.46
N SER A 90 -0.45 4.60 7.59
CA SER A 90 -0.67 5.04 6.21
C SER A 90 -1.42 4.01 5.38
N ILE A 91 -1.07 2.73 5.49
CA ILE A 91 -1.75 1.62 4.81
C ILE A 91 -3.16 1.41 5.36
N ARG A 92 -3.32 1.49 6.69
CA ARG A 92 -4.63 1.43 7.32
C ARG A 92 -5.53 2.56 6.80
N LEU A 93 -5.02 3.80 6.79
CA LEU A 93 -5.74 4.95 6.25
C LEU A 93 -6.12 4.76 4.78
N PHE A 94 -5.23 4.20 3.97
CA PHE A 94 -5.49 3.86 2.57
C PHE A 94 -6.67 2.91 2.43
N TYR A 95 -6.71 1.80 3.17
CA TYR A 95 -7.83 0.84 3.12
C TYR A 95 -9.11 1.38 3.75
N ASP A 96 -9.03 2.14 4.83
CA ASP A 96 -10.19 2.77 5.49
C ASP A 96 -10.89 3.78 4.53
N ASN A 97 -10.17 4.34 3.58
CA ASN A 97 -10.70 5.23 2.54
C ASN A 97 -11.05 4.51 1.21
N GLY A 98 -11.17 3.19 1.23
CA GLY A 98 -11.56 2.41 0.06
C GLY A 98 -10.42 2.13 -0.92
N GLY A 99 -9.19 2.14 -0.46
CA GLY A 99 -8.02 1.75 -1.24
C GLY A 99 -8.14 0.32 -1.78
N GLY A 100 -7.66 0.12 -3.00
CA GLY A 100 -7.66 -1.17 -3.68
C GLY A 100 -6.35 -1.94 -3.48
N VAL A 101 -5.85 -2.49 -4.57
CA VAL A 101 -4.58 -3.22 -4.59
C VAL A 101 -3.41 -2.24 -4.42
N CYS A 102 -2.41 -2.64 -3.66
CA CYS A 102 -1.14 -1.92 -3.53
C CYS A 102 0.05 -2.88 -3.41
N TYR A 103 1.26 -2.34 -3.55
CA TYR A 103 2.51 -3.07 -3.35
C TYR A 103 3.19 -2.57 -2.08
N ILE A 104 3.76 -3.50 -1.32
CA ILE A 104 4.51 -3.22 -0.09
C ILE A 104 5.94 -3.73 -0.24
N VAL A 105 6.91 -2.89 0.09
CA VAL A 105 8.32 -3.27 0.22
C VAL A 105 8.77 -2.95 1.65
N SER A 106 9.04 -3.99 2.42
CA SER A 106 9.63 -3.85 3.74
C SER A 106 11.15 -3.67 3.60
N ILE A 107 11.68 -2.59 4.15
CA ILE A 107 13.13 -2.30 4.15
C ILE A 107 13.81 -2.64 5.48
N GLY A 108 13.06 -3.06 6.49
CA GLY A 108 13.56 -3.45 7.80
C GLY A 108 12.44 -3.58 8.82
N ASN A 109 12.82 -3.86 10.05
CA ASN A 109 11.88 -4.01 11.16
C ASN A 109 11.96 -2.82 12.15
N TYR A 110 11.04 -2.77 13.11
CA TYR A 110 10.94 -1.70 14.11
C TYR A 110 12.10 -1.67 15.14
N SER A 111 13.03 -2.62 15.08
CA SER A 111 14.22 -2.62 15.94
C SER A 111 15.36 -1.74 15.40
N GLN A 112 15.17 -1.13 14.23
CA GLN A 112 16.19 -0.26 13.61
C GLN A 112 16.37 1.01 14.44
N THR A 113 17.62 1.35 14.71
CA THR A 113 18.01 2.57 15.43
C THR A 113 18.74 3.57 14.54
N SER A 114 19.21 3.14 13.38
CA SER A 114 19.87 3.97 12.38
C SER A 114 19.11 3.89 11.06
N PHE A 115 18.79 5.04 10.50
CA PHE A 115 18.06 5.19 9.26
C PHE A 115 18.96 5.78 8.20
N ALA A 116 19.03 5.13 7.05
CA ALA A 116 19.88 5.56 5.96
C ALA A 116 19.04 5.71 4.68
N PRO A 117 19.25 6.78 3.89
CA PRO A 117 18.54 7.00 2.63
C PRO A 117 18.68 5.83 1.66
N GLU A 118 19.84 5.14 1.68
CA GLU A 118 20.14 4.02 0.81
C GLU A 118 19.15 2.85 0.96
N ALA A 119 18.62 2.64 2.18
CA ALA A 119 17.64 1.59 2.41
C ALA A 119 16.33 1.87 1.67
N PHE A 120 15.88 3.13 1.64
CA PHE A 120 14.71 3.55 0.89
C PHE A 120 14.95 3.47 -0.61
N MET A 121 16.14 3.90 -1.08
CA MET A 121 16.53 3.79 -2.50
C MET A 121 16.56 2.34 -2.97
N ASP A 122 17.05 1.42 -2.16
CA ASP A 122 17.02 -0.01 -2.46
C ASP A 122 15.58 -0.55 -2.58
N GLY A 123 14.70 -0.11 -1.67
CA GLY A 123 13.28 -0.45 -1.72
C GLY A 123 12.59 0.10 -2.97
N LEU A 124 12.89 1.34 -3.36
CA LEU A 124 12.36 1.97 -4.57
C LEU A 124 12.80 1.24 -5.83
N LYS A 125 14.07 0.85 -5.93
CA LYS A 125 14.60 0.06 -7.07
C LYS A 125 13.83 -1.25 -7.29
N LYS A 126 13.34 -1.86 -6.20
CA LYS A 126 12.55 -3.08 -6.31
C LYS A 126 11.15 -2.84 -6.90
N LEU A 127 10.61 -1.63 -6.74
CA LEU A 127 9.34 -1.23 -7.35
C LEU A 127 9.50 -0.80 -8.82
N GLU A 128 10.69 -0.40 -9.24
CA GLU A 128 10.97 0.03 -10.62
C GLU A 128 10.68 -1.07 -11.65
N ASP A 129 10.87 -2.34 -11.27
CA ASP A 129 10.63 -3.49 -12.13
C ASP A 129 9.13 -3.84 -12.27
N ILE A 130 8.23 -3.10 -11.60
CA ILE A 130 6.79 -3.38 -11.58
C ILE A 130 6.03 -2.30 -12.35
N ASP A 131 5.67 -2.60 -13.58
CA ASP A 131 4.96 -1.67 -14.48
C ASP A 131 3.59 -1.19 -13.95
N GLU A 132 2.97 -1.94 -13.05
CA GLU A 132 1.66 -1.59 -12.48
C GLU A 132 1.71 -0.44 -11.47
N VAL A 133 2.86 -0.20 -10.83
CA VAL A 133 3.03 0.82 -9.80
C VAL A 133 3.11 2.20 -10.45
N THR A 134 2.19 3.08 -10.06
CA THR A 134 2.09 4.43 -10.61
C THR A 134 2.30 5.54 -9.59
N LEU A 135 2.29 5.19 -8.31
CA LEU A 135 2.47 6.12 -7.20
C LEU A 135 3.45 5.53 -6.18
N LEU A 136 4.45 6.30 -5.78
CA LEU A 136 5.41 5.91 -4.75
C LEU A 136 5.10 6.64 -3.45
N VAL A 137 5.04 5.89 -2.34
CA VAL A 137 4.69 6.41 -1.02
C VAL A 137 5.71 5.92 0.00
N LEU A 138 6.45 6.87 0.59
CA LEU A 138 7.52 6.60 1.56
C LEU A 138 7.19 7.31 2.90
N PRO A 139 6.20 6.84 3.65
CA PRO A 139 5.75 7.57 4.83
C PRO A 139 6.81 7.64 5.93
N ASP A 140 7.57 6.58 6.13
CA ASP A 140 8.63 6.52 7.15
C ASP A 140 9.85 7.36 6.80
N ALA A 141 10.09 7.70 5.53
CA ALA A 141 11.17 8.58 5.14
C ALA A 141 11.01 9.97 5.78
N ALA A 142 9.78 10.49 5.81
CA ALA A 142 9.50 11.81 6.38
C ALA A 142 9.71 11.89 7.90
N THR A 143 9.66 10.75 8.60
CA THR A 143 9.76 10.69 10.06
C THR A 143 11.11 10.17 10.56
N CYS A 144 11.80 9.37 9.74
CA CYS A 144 13.05 8.71 10.09
C CYS A 144 14.31 9.42 9.57
N LEU A 145 14.20 10.16 8.45
CA LEU A 145 15.33 10.83 7.83
C LEU A 145 15.41 12.31 8.23
N GLU A 146 16.63 12.83 8.31
CA GLU A 146 16.86 14.26 8.44
C GLU A 146 16.50 14.99 7.12
N ALA A 147 16.21 16.30 7.22
CA ALA A 147 15.80 17.08 6.06
C ALA A 147 16.82 17.10 4.90
N SER A 148 18.12 16.98 5.23
CA SER A 148 19.20 16.88 4.25
C SER A 148 19.18 15.57 3.48
N ASP A 149 18.77 14.48 4.14
CA ASP A 149 18.78 13.12 3.60
C ASP A 149 17.53 12.83 2.77
N LEU A 150 16.41 13.47 3.13
CA LEU A 150 15.17 13.42 2.34
C LEU A 150 15.33 13.92 0.90
N ALA A 151 16.25 14.86 0.68
CA ALA A 151 16.51 15.39 -0.66
C ALA A 151 17.27 14.40 -1.57
N SER A 152 17.78 13.29 -1.02
CA SER A 152 18.51 12.25 -1.74
C SER A 152 17.66 11.03 -2.09
N VAL A 153 16.45 10.93 -1.55
CA VAL A 153 15.46 9.86 -1.82
C VAL A 153 14.43 10.34 -2.82
#